data_c7c1bfaae354c1090177cd580c984ac1
#
_entry.id   c7c1bfaae354c1090177cd580c984ac1
#
_cell.length_a   1.000
_cell.length_b   1.000
_cell.length_c   1.000
_cell.angle_alpha   90.00
_cell.angle_beta   90.00
_cell.angle_gamma   90.00
#
_symmetry.space_group_name_H-M   'P 1'
#
loop_
_entity.id
_entity.type
_entity.pdbx_description
1 polymer ?
#
loop_
_entity_poly.entity_id
_entity_poly.type
_entity_poly.pdbx_seq_one_letter_code
_entity_poly.pdbx_strand_id
1 'polypeptide(L)'
;FKPSSILNNNNFIKKLSNTYDTIGYMGKEMININNLVQCINQKIKVKKIDTNFLKNKNYVVPNQIFDSDINDDVLQNFKSIISKLIKNNINIKYKDLNYWEPNNHRKALLKIVEYEGSKTLKKLLDNNKSKISESLRKNLIYGKNLNDNEIKDIKNDLENLKQNINIFFENNDLIIMPTTPQTTFNRMLEIPYNQANFTSLANIADLPAITLPIYQKENKKPFSLQIMSSNKNDHNLLKISSYLEKILQ
;
A
#
# COMPACT_ATOMS: atom_id res chain seq x y z
N PHE A 1 5.14 -5.47 -5.12
CA PHE A 1 5.53 -5.65 -3.70
C PHE A 1 6.19 -4.38 -3.17
N LYS A 2 5.67 -3.84 -2.09
CA LYS A 2 6.27 -2.81 -1.25
C LYS A 2 6.84 -3.48 0.01
N PRO A 3 8.15 -3.46 0.25
CA PRO A 3 8.71 -4.02 1.47
C PRO A 3 8.44 -3.14 2.70
N SER A 4 8.62 -3.71 3.89
CA SER A 4 8.82 -2.92 5.11
C SER A 4 10.20 -2.25 5.10
N SER A 5 10.42 -1.31 6.02
CA SER A 5 11.70 -0.57 6.12
C SER A 5 12.92 -1.48 6.34
N ILE A 6 12.73 -2.68 6.90
CA ILE A 6 13.83 -3.62 7.17
C ILE A 6 14.49 -4.17 5.89
N LEU A 7 13.73 -4.26 4.79
CA LEU A 7 14.24 -4.70 3.49
C LEU A 7 14.49 -3.54 2.53
N ASN A 8 14.15 -2.34 2.94
CA ASN A 8 14.18 -1.16 2.11
C ASN A 8 15.54 -0.46 2.22
N ASN A 9 16.42 -0.68 1.25
CA ASN A 9 17.70 0.02 1.18
C ASN A 9 17.59 1.26 0.29
N ASN A 10 17.25 2.39 0.90
CA ASN A 10 17.08 3.68 0.21
C ASN A 10 18.36 4.52 0.09
N ASN A 11 19.55 3.96 0.36
CA ASN A 11 20.80 4.72 0.44
C ASN A 11 21.24 5.32 -0.89
N PHE A 12 20.83 4.74 -2.02
CA PHE A 12 21.26 5.13 -3.37
C PHE A 12 20.20 5.84 -4.19
N ILE A 13 19.07 6.21 -3.58
CA ILE A 13 17.99 6.94 -4.26
C ILE A 13 17.93 8.40 -3.79
N LYS A 14 17.55 9.29 -4.71
CA LYS A 14 17.21 10.66 -4.33
C LYS A 14 15.78 10.66 -3.80
N LYS A 15 15.65 10.87 -2.50
CA LYS A 15 14.36 10.86 -1.82
C LYS A 15 13.56 12.12 -2.12
N LEU A 16 12.26 11.97 -2.25
CA LEU A 16 11.27 13.04 -2.15
C LEU A 16 10.90 13.24 -0.68
N SER A 17 10.53 12.15 -0.01
CA SER A 17 10.27 12.12 1.44
C SER A 17 11.32 11.26 2.14
N ASN A 18 11.92 11.79 3.20
CA ASN A 18 12.87 11.02 4.01
C ASN A 18 12.15 9.95 4.84
N THR A 19 10.89 10.20 5.21
CA THR A 19 10.10 9.34 6.09
C THR A 19 9.39 8.23 5.33
N TYR A 20 8.83 8.51 4.12
CA TYR A 20 7.87 7.61 3.49
C TYR A 20 8.29 7.02 2.14
N ASP A 21 9.43 7.47 1.57
CA ASP A 21 9.91 6.87 0.32
C ASP A 21 10.28 5.41 0.48
N THR A 22 9.83 4.60 -0.44
CA THR A 22 10.06 3.15 -0.45
C THR A 22 10.35 2.68 -1.87
N ILE A 23 11.32 1.77 -2.03
CA ILE A 23 11.56 1.07 -3.28
C ILE A 23 10.57 -0.10 -3.37
N GLY A 24 9.72 -0.11 -4.40
CA GLY A 24 8.82 -1.22 -4.72
C GLY A 24 9.41 -2.15 -5.78
N TYR A 25 8.97 -3.40 -5.76
CA TYR A 25 9.35 -4.42 -6.72
C TYR A 25 8.14 -4.83 -7.55
N MET A 26 8.29 -4.84 -8.87
CA MET A 26 7.23 -5.22 -9.79
C MET A 26 7.65 -6.43 -10.63
N GLY A 27 6.72 -7.34 -10.88
CA GLY A 27 6.91 -8.52 -11.71
C GLY A 27 5.56 -9.02 -12.22
N LYS A 28 5.57 -9.84 -13.25
CA LYS A 28 4.36 -10.40 -13.86
C LYS A 28 3.68 -11.42 -12.92
N GLU A 29 4.47 -12.17 -12.19
CA GLU A 29 4.04 -13.25 -11.29
C GLU A 29 4.81 -13.17 -9.98
N MET A 30 4.26 -13.76 -8.92
CA MET A 30 4.91 -13.78 -7.60
C MET A 30 6.29 -14.45 -7.62
N ILE A 31 6.53 -15.42 -8.51
CA ILE A 31 7.85 -16.04 -8.64
C ILE A 31 8.93 -15.03 -9.06
N ASN A 32 8.60 -14.08 -9.93
CA ASN A 32 9.53 -13.04 -10.34
C ASN A 32 9.88 -12.11 -9.17
N ILE A 33 8.87 -11.71 -8.38
CA ILE A 33 9.06 -10.90 -7.17
C ILE A 33 9.93 -11.64 -6.15
N ASN A 34 9.64 -12.93 -5.90
CA ASN A 34 10.38 -13.74 -4.94
C ASN A 34 11.85 -13.88 -5.34
N ASN A 35 12.13 -14.15 -6.61
CA ASN A 35 13.50 -14.26 -7.13
C ASN A 35 14.24 -12.93 -6.99
N LEU A 36 13.60 -11.82 -7.36
CA LEU A 36 14.20 -10.48 -7.24
C LEU A 36 14.54 -10.14 -5.80
N VAL A 37 13.60 -10.35 -4.86
CA VAL A 37 13.82 -10.09 -3.44
C VAL A 37 14.93 -10.96 -2.86
N GLN A 38 15.02 -12.24 -3.26
CA GLN A 38 16.09 -13.14 -2.84
C GLN A 38 17.46 -12.73 -3.40
N CYS A 39 17.52 -12.23 -4.63
CA CYS A 39 18.78 -11.71 -5.22
C CYS A 39 19.28 -10.48 -4.45
N ILE A 40 18.37 -9.57 -4.05
CA ILE A 40 18.73 -8.35 -3.34
C ILE A 40 19.01 -8.62 -1.86
N ASN A 41 18.26 -9.56 -1.25
CA ASN A 41 18.43 -9.92 0.15
C ASN A 41 18.56 -11.43 0.33
N GLN A 42 19.80 -11.93 0.30
CA GLN A 42 20.12 -13.36 0.39
C GLN A 42 19.65 -14.04 1.70
N LYS A 43 19.32 -13.27 2.74
CA LYS A 43 18.76 -13.81 4.00
C LYS A 43 17.31 -14.24 3.86
N ILE A 44 16.60 -13.75 2.85
CA ILE A 44 15.21 -14.14 2.59
C ILE A 44 15.17 -15.38 1.73
N LYS A 45 14.74 -16.49 2.32
CA LYS A 45 14.47 -17.74 1.60
C LYS A 45 12.95 -17.93 1.53
N VAL A 46 12.36 -17.72 0.36
CA VAL A 46 10.93 -18.00 0.14
C VAL A 46 10.79 -19.52 -0.10
N LYS A 47 10.63 -20.28 0.98
CA LYS A 47 10.37 -21.75 0.90
C LYS A 47 8.90 -22.00 0.54
N LYS A 48 8.61 -23.16 -0.08
CA LYS A 48 7.22 -23.64 -0.26
C LYS A 48 6.51 -23.68 1.10
N ILE A 49 5.25 -23.30 1.13
CA ILE A 49 4.43 -23.31 2.35
C ILE A 49 3.57 -24.54 2.39
N ASP A 50 3.37 -25.07 3.60
CA ASP A 50 2.28 -25.94 3.94
C ASP A 50 0.94 -25.18 3.84
N THR A 51 -0.02 -25.76 3.12
CA THR A 51 -1.36 -25.18 2.96
C THR A 51 -2.09 -24.99 4.29
N ASN A 52 -1.80 -25.80 5.30
CA ASN A 52 -2.36 -25.66 6.64
C ASN A 52 -1.90 -24.38 7.33
N PHE A 53 -0.64 -23.98 7.14
CA PHE A 53 -0.15 -22.70 7.68
C PHE A 53 -0.99 -21.50 7.21
N LEU A 54 -1.44 -21.53 5.96
CA LEU A 54 -2.19 -20.45 5.34
C LEU A 54 -3.65 -20.38 5.83
N LYS A 55 -4.27 -21.58 5.99
CA LYS A 55 -5.64 -21.69 6.47
C LYS A 55 -5.81 -21.25 7.92
N ASN A 56 -4.74 -21.40 8.71
CA ASN A 56 -4.73 -21.01 10.12
C ASN A 56 -4.49 -19.53 10.34
N LYS A 57 -4.33 -18.72 9.26
CA LYS A 57 -4.15 -17.28 9.35
C LYS A 57 -5.49 -16.54 9.39
N ASN A 58 -5.54 -15.45 10.15
CA ASN A 58 -6.67 -14.55 10.17
C ASN A 58 -6.47 -13.46 9.11
N TYR A 59 -7.31 -13.46 8.09
CA TYR A 59 -7.35 -12.44 7.05
C TYR A 59 -8.47 -11.46 7.38
N VAL A 60 -8.13 -10.20 7.56
CA VAL A 60 -9.09 -9.16 7.94
C VAL A 60 -9.40 -8.25 6.77
N VAL A 61 -10.69 -8.06 6.54
CA VAL A 61 -11.24 -7.02 5.65
C VAL A 61 -11.67 -5.86 6.54
N PRO A 62 -11.07 -4.67 6.42
CA PRO A 62 -11.54 -3.49 7.14
C PRO A 62 -12.92 -3.05 6.67
N ASN A 63 -13.86 -2.81 7.59
CA ASN A 63 -15.21 -2.33 7.25
C ASN A 63 -15.19 -0.96 6.57
N GLN A 64 -14.21 -0.10 6.88
CA GLN A 64 -14.03 1.23 6.28
C GLN A 64 -13.93 1.22 4.75
N ILE A 65 -13.64 0.06 4.13
CA ILE A 65 -13.67 -0.08 2.67
C ILE A 65 -15.09 0.15 2.14
N PHE A 66 -16.10 -0.36 2.84
CA PHE A 66 -17.50 -0.29 2.41
C PHE A 66 -18.12 1.10 2.61
N ASP A 67 -17.54 1.89 3.52
CA ASP A 67 -17.94 3.27 3.80
C ASP A 67 -17.15 4.29 2.96
N SER A 68 -16.17 3.81 2.17
CA SER A 68 -15.33 4.65 1.32
C SER A 68 -16.00 4.95 -0.02
N ASP A 69 -15.60 6.06 -0.65
CA ASP A 69 -15.92 6.36 -2.04
C ASP A 69 -15.19 5.38 -2.97
N ILE A 70 -15.84 4.26 -3.26
CA ILE A 70 -15.34 3.13 -4.05
C ILE A 70 -16.30 2.83 -5.22
N ASN A 71 -15.77 2.57 -6.40
CA ASN A 71 -16.57 2.21 -7.56
C ASN A 71 -17.27 0.86 -7.37
N ASP A 72 -18.53 0.77 -7.81
CA ASP A 72 -19.32 -0.46 -7.74
C ASP A 72 -18.63 -1.66 -8.37
N ASP A 73 -18.00 -1.47 -9.55
CA ASP A 73 -17.23 -2.52 -10.23
C ASP A 73 -16.12 -3.08 -9.32
N VAL A 74 -15.40 -2.21 -8.60
CA VAL A 74 -14.33 -2.60 -7.68
C VAL A 74 -14.91 -3.36 -6.50
N LEU A 75 -15.99 -2.86 -5.93
CA LEU A 75 -16.65 -3.46 -4.78
C LEU A 75 -17.22 -4.85 -5.11
N GLN A 76 -17.89 -4.99 -6.25
CA GLN A 76 -18.45 -6.28 -6.71
C GLN A 76 -17.34 -7.30 -6.98
N ASN A 77 -16.25 -6.89 -7.65
CA ASN A 77 -15.10 -7.75 -7.90
C ASN A 77 -14.45 -8.18 -6.58
N PHE A 78 -14.28 -7.26 -5.62
CA PHE A 78 -13.73 -7.57 -4.32
C PHE A 78 -14.59 -8.58 -3.56
N LYS A 79 -15.91 -8.40 -3.49
CA LYS A 79 -16.85 -9.36 -2.87
C LYS A 79 -16.77 -10.75 -3.52
N SER A 80 -16.62 -10.81 -4.84
CA SER A 80 -16.45 -12.05 -5.58
C SER A 80 -15.15 -12.77 -5.19
N ILE A 81 -14.04 -12.03 -5.07
CA ILE A 81 -12.75 -12.56 -4.64
C ILE A 81 -12.80 -13.07 -3.21
N ILE A 82 -13.39 -12.31 -2.29
CA ILE A 82 -13.58 -12.75 -0.90
C ILE A 82 -14.38 -14.07 -0.86
N SER A 83 -15.46 -14.17 -1.62
CA SER A 83 -16.25 -15.41 -1.72
C SER A 83 -15.43 -16.58 -2.26
N LYS A 84 -14.54 -16.36 -3.26
CA LYS A 84 -13.61 -17.36 -3.79
C LYS A 84 -12.61 -17.81 -2.72
N LEU A 85 -12.06 -16.90 -1.94
CA LEU A 85 -11.13 -17.19 -0.84
C LEU A 85 -11.81 -18.03 0.26
N ILE A 86 -13.02 -17.67 0.68
CA ILE A 86 -13.81 -18.42 1.68
C ILE A 86 -14.09 -19.86 1.20
N LYS A 87 -14.46 -20.04 -0.08
CA LYS A 87 -14.66 -21.38 -0.68
C LYS A 87 -13.38 -22.23 -0.68
N ASN A 88 -12.21 -21.60 -0.65
CA ASN A 88 -10.90 -22.26 -0.53
C ASN A 88 -10.44 -22.40 0.94
N ASN A 89 -11.36 -22.27 1.90
CA ASN A 89 -11.11 -22.41 3.33
C ASN A 89 -10.12 -21.35 3.89
N ILE A 90 -10.09 -20.16 3.33
CA ILE A 90 -9.36 -19.03 3.90
C ILE A 90 -10.27 -18.36 4.96
N ASN A 91 -9.74 -18.18 6.15
CA ASN A 91 -10.46 -17.60 7.29
C ASN A 91 -10.54 -16.07 7.16
N ILE A 92 -11.63 -15.57 6.59
CA ILE A 92 -11.88 -14.14 6.40
C ILE A 92 -12.71 -13.59 7.56
N LYS A 93 -12.27 -12.48 8.14
CA LYS A 93 -12.98 -11.73 9.19
C LYS A 93 -13.18 -10.28 8.74
N TYR A 94 -14.33 -9.72 9.07
CA TYR A 94 -14.61 -8.29 8.89
C TYR A 94 -14.41 -7.61 10.24
N LYS A 95 -13.65 -6.51 10.26
CA LYS A 95 -13.37 -5.75 11.48
C LYS A 95 -13.31 -4.26 11.21
N ASP A 96 -13.71 -3.49 12.19
CA ASP A 96 -13.51 -2.05 12.17
C ASP A 96 -12.06 -1.70 12.54
N LEU A 97 -11.47 -0.82 11.75
CA LEU A 97 -10.26 -0.11 12.08
C LEU A 97 -10.65 1.33 12.44
N ASN A 98 -11.33 1.52 13.59
CA ASN A 98 -11.96 2.79 14.01
C ASN A 98 -11.01 4.00 14.05
N TYR A 99 -9.70 3.73 14.11
CA TYR A 99 -8.63 4.73 14.06
C TYR A 99 -8.11 5.01 12.64
N TRP A 100 -8.64 4.33 11.59
CA TRP A 100 -8.21 4.52 10.21
C TRP A 100 -9.29 5.20 9.38
N GLU A 101 -8.96 6.39 8.92
CA GLU A 101 -9.78 7.19 8.00
C GLU A 101 -9.06 7.30 6.65
N PRO A 102 -9.39 6.45 5.65
CA PRO A 102 -8.62 6.31 4.42
C PRO A 102 -8.31 7.62 3.71
N ASN A 103 -9.31 8.48 3.51
CA ASN A 103 -9.15 9.75 2.81
C ASN A 103 -8.36 10.79 3.62
N ASN A 104 -8.62 10.89 4.93
CA ASN A 104 -7.97 11.89 5.77
C ASN A 104 -6.50 11.55 6.00
N HIS A 105 -6.19 10.29 6.32
CA HIS A 105 -4.81 9.85 6.50
C HIS A 105 -4.00 9.88 5.20
N ARG A 106 -4.63 9.59 4.03
CA ARG A 106 -3.97 9.80 2.74
C ARG A 106 -3.61 11.27 2.51
N LYS A 107 -4.54 12.20 2.80
CA LYS A 107 -4.26 13.66 2.70
C LYS A 107 -3.17 14.10 3.66
N ALA A 108 -3.21 13.59 4.89
CA ALA A 108 -2.19 13.85 5.90
C ALA A 108 -0.80 13.38 5.44
N LEU A 109 -0.71 12.13 4.93
CA LEU A 109 0.52 11.59 4.34
C LEU A 109 1.05 12.47 3.21
N LEU A 110 0.17 12.89 2.28
CA LEU A 110 0.57 13.73 1.15
C LEU A 110 1.17 15.06 1.61
N LYS A 111 0.56 15.73 2.61
CA LYS A 111 1.11 16.97 3.20
C LYS A 111 2.53 16.77 3.74
N ILE A 112 2.80 15.66 4.45
CA ILE A 112 4.17 15.36 4.91
C ILE A 112 5.13 15.15 3.74
N VAL A 113 4.73 14.40 2.71
CA VAL A 113 5.57 14.14 1.53
C VAL A 113 5.89 15.45 0.80
N GLU A 114 4.93 16.35 0.63
CA GLU A 114 5.13 17.65 -0.02
C GLU A 114 6.00 18.57 0.83
N TYR A 115 5.81 18.61 2.15
CA TYR A 115 6.64 19.37 3.09
C TYR A 115 8.09 18.89 3.09
N GLU A 116 8.33 17.57 3.24
CA GLU A 116 9.68 16.99 3.21
C GLU A 116 10.32 17.17 1.84
N GLY A 117 9.56 16.96 0.75
CA GLY A 117 9.98 17.16 -0.62
C GLY A 117 10.42 18.60 -0.90
N SER A 118 9.71 19.59 -0.36
CA SER A 118 10.09 21.01 -0.49
C SER A 118 11.46 21.30 0.12
N LYS A 119 11.81 20.64 1.22
CA LYS A 119 13.12 20.75 1.88
C LYS A 119 14.20 19.96 1.10
N THR A 120 13.90 18.72 0.73
CA THR A 120 14.85 17.83 0.02
C THR A 120 15.22 18.36 -1.37
N LEU A 121 14.25 18.90 -2.09
CA LEU A 121 14.42 19.42 -3.45
C LEU A 121 14.56 20.96 -3.49
N LYS A 122 14.84 21.62 -2.36
CA LYS A 122 14.94 23.07 -2.25
C LYS A 122 15.83 23.68 -3.33
N LYS A 123 17.03 23.13 -3.56
CA LYS A 123 17.97 23.61 -4.59
C LYS A 123 17.37 23.57 -6.00
N LEU A 124 16.58 22.51 -6.32
CA LEU A 124 15.90 22.41 -7.62
C LEU A 124 14.71 23.38 -7.69
N LEU A 125 14.00 23.57 -6.60
CA LEU A 125 12.86 24.46 -6.53
C LEU A 125 13.29 25.93 -6.69
N ASP A 126 14.37 26.33 -6.01
CA ASP A 126 14.83 27.73 -5.97
C ASP A 126 15.68 28.09 -7.22
N ASN A 127 16.57 27.20 -7.70
CA ASN A 127 17.63 27.52 -8.67
C ASN A 127 17.43 26.96 -10.07
N ASN A 128 16.48 26.08 -10.32
CA ASN A 128 16.36 25.40 -11.63
C ASN A 128 14.91 25.08 -12.01
N LYS A 129 14.16 26.10 -12.36
CA LYS A 129 12.74 26.02 -12.70
C LYS A 129 12.42 25.05 -13.86
N SER A 130 13.34 24.87 -14.81
CA SER A 130 13.12 24.04 -16.01
C SER A 130 13.29 22.54 -15.78
N LYS A 131 13.87 22.11 -14.65
CA LYS A 131 14.23 20.70 -14.38
C LYS A 131 13.17 19.90 -13.63
N ILE A 132 12.06 20.50 -13.23
CA ILE A 132 10.96 19.83 -12.57
C ILE A 132 9.64 20.18 -13.26
N SER A 133 8.70 19.21 -13.29
CA SER A 133 7.38 19.44 -13.88
C SER A 133 6.62 20.53 -13.11
N GLU A 134 5.69 21.21 -13.81
CA GLU A 134 4.86 22.23 -13.18
C GLU A 134 4.01 21.68 -12.04
N SER A 135 3.47 20.47 -12.20
CA SER A 135 2.72 19.77 -11.15
C SER A 135 3.56 19.56 -9.91
N LEU A 136 4.78 18.98 -10.06
CA LEU A 136 5.69 18.80 -8.93
C LEU A 136 6.04 20.12 -8.26
N ARG A 137 6.27 21.17 -9.05
CA ARG A 137 6.56 22.51 -8.53
C ARG A 137 5.43 23.05 -7.65
N LYS A 138 4.18 22.95 -8.12
CA LYS A 138 2.99 23.37 -7.36
C LYS A 138 2.92 22.66 -6.02
N ASN A 139 3.12 21.34 -6.01
CA ASN A 139 3.09 20.52 -4.80
C ASN A 139 4.21 20.91 -3.82
N LEU A 140 5.43 21.13 -4.32
CA LEU A 140 6.56 21.54 -3.47
C LEU A 140 6.38 22.96 -2.89
N ILE A 141 5.80 23.88 -3.67
CA ILE A 141 5.46 25.25 -3.17
C ILE A 141 4.39 25.14 -2.08
N TYR A 142 3.36 24.32 -2.29
CA TYR A 142 2.36 24.06 -1.26
C TYR A 142 3.01 23.53 0.02
N GLY A 143 3.84 22.48 -0.09
CA GLY A 143 4.56 21.90 1.05
C GLY A 143 5.48 22.91 1.77
N LYS A 144 6.14 23.79 1.02
CA LYS A 144 7.00 24.86 1.59
C LYS A 144 6.22 25.85 2.45
N ASN A 145 4.96 26.08 2.15
CA ASN A 145 4.09 27.06 2.84
C ASN A 145 3.30 26.46 4.01
N LEU A 146 3.43 25.14 4.26
CA LEU A 146 2.78 24.51 5.41
C LEU A 146 3.42 24.96 6.73
N ASN A 147 2.58 25.13 7.75
CA ASN A 147 3.01 25.55 9.09
C ASN A 147 3.68 24.38 9.82
N ASP A 148 4.81 24.62 10.49
CA ASP A 148 5.54 23.60 11.24
C ASP A 148 4.71 22.98 12.39
N ASN A 149 3.81 23.76 13.04
CA ASN A 149 2.91 23.21 14.06
C ASN A 149 1.87 22.26 13.44
N GLU A 150 1.26 22.64 12.31
CA GLU A 150 0.36 21.75 11.56
C GLU A 150 1.06 20.45 11.17
N ILE A 151 2.29 20.54 10.70
CA ILE A 151 3.09 19.34 10.34
C ILE A 151 3.38 18.48 11.55
N LYS A 152 3.63 19.06 12.71
CA LYS A 152 3.83 18.32 13.97
C LYS A 152 2.57 17.56 14.37
N ASP A 153 1.41 18.19 14.29
CA ASP A 153 0.13 17.56 14.63
C ASP A 153 -0.19 16.41 13.67
N ILE A 154 0.02 16.62 12.36
CA ILE A 154 -0.14 15.56 11.35
C ILE A 154 0.81 14.38 11.62
N LYS A 155 2.07 14.63 11.96
CA LYS A 155 3.02 13.56 12.30
C LYS A 155 2.59 12.76 13.52
N ASN A 156 2.06 13.42 14.54
CA ASN A 156 1.54 12.76 15.73
C ASN A 156 0.32 11.88 15.38
N ASP A 157 -0.59 12.38 14.56
CA ASP A 157 -1.77 11.63 14.10
C ASP A 157 -1.36 10.37 13.31
N LEU A 158 -0.45 10.51 12.34
CA LEU A 158 0.06 9.36 11.57
C LEU A 158 0.83 8.35 12.42
N GLU A 159 1.58 8.80 13.44
CA GLU A 159 2.26 7.91 14.37
C GLU A 159 1.26 7.17 15.27
N ASN A 160 0.19 7.83 15.72
CA ASN A 160 -0.90 7.19 16.45
C ASN A 160 -1.58 6.11 15.59
N LEU A 161 -1.88 6.40 14.33
CA LEU A 161 -2.40 5.40 13.39
C LEU A 161 -1.45 4.20 13.29
N LYS A 162 -0.15 4.43 13.09
CA LYS A 162 0.86 3.37 13.02
C LYS A 162 0.89 2.49 14.27
N GLN A 163 0.84 3.10 15.46
CA GLN A 163 0.81 2.36 16.73
C GLN A 163 -0.46 1.50 16.84
N ASN A 164 -1.63 2.03 16.52
CA ASN A 164 -2.88 1.29 16.53
C ASN A 164 -2.88 0.12 15.53
N ILE A 165 -2.29 0.30 14.35
CA ILE A 165 -2.10 -0.77 13.36
C ILE A 165 -1.15 -1.87 13.90
N ASN A 166 -0.08 -1.50 14.60
CA ASN A 166 0.81 -2.48 15.22
C ASN A 166 0.08 -3.32 16.29
N ILE A 167 -0.70 -2.68 17.15
CA ILE A 167 -1.55 -3.36 18.16
C ILE A 167 -2.57 -4.29 17.46
N PHE A 168 -3.18 -3.84 16.36
CA PHE A 168 -4.09 -4.67 15.58
C PHE A 168 -3.44 -5.98 15.12
N PHE A 169 -2.18 -5.93 14.69
CA PHE A 169 -1.44 -7.10 14.22
C PHE A 169 -0.97 -8.04 15.34
N GLU A 170 -1.11 -7.71 16.60
CA GLU A 170 -0.87 -8.65 17.72
C GLU A 170 -1.86 -9.83 17.70
N ASN A 171 -3.09 -9.58 17.22
CA ASN A 171 -4.19 -10.56 17.19
C ASN A 171 -4.69 -10.90 15.78
N ASN A 172 -4.05 -10.38 14.73
CA ASN A 172 -4.45 -10.60 13.35
C ASN A 172 -3.20 -10.78 12.48
N ASP A 173 -3.32 -11.54 11.40
CA ASP A 173 -2.15 -11.87 10.58
C ASP A 173 -2.03 -11.00 9.33
N LEU A 174 -3.15 -10.72 8.68
CA LEU A 174 -3.20 -10.07 7.37
C LEU A 174 -4.38 -9.10 7.26
N ILE A 175 -4.15 -8.01 6.55
CA ILE A 175 -5.22 -7.13 6.04
C ILE A 175 -5.33 -7.37 4.54
N ILE A 176 -6.56 -7.53 4.04
CA ILE A 176 -6.86 -7.65 2.61
C ILE A 176 -7.91 -6.64 2.19
N MET A 177 -7.68 -5.99 1.06
CA MET A 177 -8.57 -4.96 0.51
C MET A 177 -8.35 -4.78 -1.00
N PRO A 178 -9.21 -4.05 -1.72
CA PRO A 178 -8.88 -3.59 -3.07
C PRO A 178 -7.60 -2.75 -3.04
N THR A 179 -6.80 -2.77 -4.09
CA THR A 179 -5.59 -1.92 -4.15
C THR A 179 -5.98 -0.44 -4.29
N THR A 180 -6.98 -0.16 -5.10
CA THR A 180 -7.48 1.21 -5.36
C THR A 180 -9.01 1.22 -5.30
N PRO A 181 -9.61 2.35 -4.92
CA PRO A 181 -11.08 2.49 -4.96
C PRO A 181 -11.66 2.54 -6.37
N GLN A 182 -10.84 2.77 -7.40
CA GLN A 182 -11.30 2.85 -8.79
C GLN A 182 -10.69 1.77 -9.66
N THR A 183 -11.36 1.51 -10.79
CA THR A 183 -10.79 0.82 -11.94
C THR A 183 -9.93 1.77 -12.77
N THR A 184 -9.47 1.32 -13.96
CA THR A 184 -8.80 2.19 -14.92
C THR A 184 -9.68 3.36 -15.34
N PHE A 185 -9.08 4.53 -15.50
CA PHE A 185 -9.73 5.75 -15.98
C PHE A 185 -8.99 6.31 -17.20
N ASN A 186 -9.67 7.19 -17.94
CA ASN A 186 -9.09 7.83 -19.12
C ASN A 186 -8.03 8.85 -18.69
N ARG A 187 -6.82 8.77 -19.29
CA ARG A 187 -5.70 9.69 -19.04
C ARG A 187 -5.99 11.15 -19.36
N MET A 188 -6.99 11.41 -20.18
CA MET A 188 -7.41 12.78 -20.54
C MET A 188 -8.34 13.41 -19.49
N LEU A 189 -8.84 12.62 -18.55
CA LEU A 189 -9.65 13.09 -17.44
C LEU A 189 -8.79 13.42 -16.21
N GLU A 190 -9.38 14.15 -15.31
CA GLU A 190 -8.77 14.45 -14.01
C GLU A 190 -8.46 13.16 -13.25
N ILE A 191 -7.27 13.11 -12.62
CA ILE A 191 -6.85 11.95 -11.83
C ILE A 191 -7.75 11.86 -10.59
N PRO A 192 -8.40 10.72 -10.32
CA PRO A 192 -9.22 10.56 -9.14
C PRO A 192 -8.42 10.84 -7.86
N TYR A 193 -8.92 11.74 -7.04
CA TYR A 193 -8.24 12.21 -5.82
C TYR A 193 -8.03 11.13 -4.77
N ASN A 194 -8.88 10.09 -4.77
CA ASN A 194 -8.92 9.04 -3.77
C ASN A 194 -8.09 7.77 -4.13
N GLN A 195 -7.33 7.79 -5.25
CA GLN A 195 -6.58 6.62 -5.74
C GLN A 195 -5.71 5.94 -4.68
N ALA A 196 -5.05 6.73 -3.83
CA ALA A 196 -4.13 6.20 -2.82
C ALA A 196 -4.78 5.98 -1.44
N ASN A 197 -6.11 6.07 -1.33
CA ASN A 197 -6.80 5.92 -0.05
C ASN A 197 -6.44 4.61 0.67
N PHE A 198 -6.34 3.51 -0.07
CA PHE A 198 -6.05 2.20 0.51
C PHE A 198 -4.55 1.88 0.56
N THR A 199 -3.76 2.34 -0.42
CA THR A 199 -2.32 2.06 -0.46
C THR A 199 -1.52 2.91 0.53
N SER A 200 -2.02 4.07 0.95
CA SER A 200 -1.36 4.96 1.91
C SER A 200 -1.13 4.29 3.27
N LEU A 201 -2.03 3.41 3.71
CA LEU A 201 -1.92 2.72 5.00
C LEU A 201 -0.61 1.96 5.14
N ALA A 202 -0.20 1.24 4.09
CA ALA A 202 1.05 0.48 4.09
C ALA A 202 2.29 1.37 4.24
N ASN A 203 2.27 2.59 3.70
CA ASN A 203 3.37 3.54 3.87
C ASN A 203 3.37 4.16 5.26
N ILE A 204 2.20 4.59 5.76
CA ILE A 204 2.07 5.22 7.08
C ILE A 204 2.52 4.26 8.18
N ALA A 205 2.03 3.03 8.16
CA ALA A 205 2.31 2.05 9.21
C ALA A 205 3.56 1.18 8.94
N ASP A 206 4.34 1.49 7.90
CA ASP A 206 5.55 0.73 7.50
C ASP A 206 5.28 -0.77 7.30
N LEU A 207 4.12 -1.11 6.74
CA LEU A 207 3.75 -2.50 6.49
C LEU A 207 4.32 -2.99 5.16
N PRO A 208 4.80 -4.24 5.07
CA PRO A 208 4.97 -4.87 3.77
C PRO A 208 3.61 -5.10 3.13
N ALA A 209 3.52 -4.78 1.83
CA ALA A 209 2.28 -4.90 1.06
C ALA A 209 2.52 -5.50 -0.32
N ILE A 210 1.59 -6.32 -0.77
CA ILE A 210 1.58 -6.91 -2.12
C ILE A 210 0.26 -6.60 -2.80
N THR A 211 0.35 -6.29 -4.09
CA THR A 211 -0.79 -6.20 -4.98
C THR A 211 -0.77 -7.40 -5.92
N LEU A 212 -1.84 -8.20 -5.91
CA LEU A 212 -2.06 -9.30 -6.83
C LEU A 212 -3.05 -8.88 -7.91
N PRO A 213 -2.64 -8.83 -9.19
CA PRO A 213 -3.56 -8.59 -10.28
C PRO A 213 -4.51 -9.78 -10.42
N ILE A 214 -5.80 -9.50 -10.57
CA ILE A 214 -6.84 -10.50 -10.78
C ILE A 214 -7.25 -10.44 -12.25
N TYR A 215 -6.92 -11.47 -12.99
CA TYR A 215 -7.30 -11.58 -14.39
C TYR A 215 -8.78 -11.92 -14.49
N GLN A 216 -9.51 -11.07 -15.19
CA GLN A 216 -10.92 -11.27 -15.48
C GLN A 216 -11.08 -11.70 -16.93
N LYS A 217 -12.13 -12.51 -17.22
CA LYS A 217 -12.51 -12.84 -18.60
C LYS A 217 -12.78 -11.57 -19.42
N GLU A 218 -12.67 -11.70 -20.74
CA GLU A 218 -12.74 -10.64 -21.74
C GLU A 218 -13.70 -9.48 -21.39
N ASN A 219 -13.26 -8.26 -21.70
CA ASN A 219 -14.00 -6.99 -21.54
C ASN A 219 -14.24 -6.46 -20.11
N LYS A 220 -13.61 -7.02 -19.08
CA LYS A 220 -13.66 -6.45 -17.74
C LYS A 220 -12.43 -5.60 -17.43
N LYS A 221 -12.66 -4.50 -16.73
CA LYS A 221 -11.58 -3.60 -16.27
C LYS A 221 -10.64 -4.33 -15.33
N PRO A 222 -9.32 -4.07 -15.36
CA PRO A 222 -8.37 -4.67 -14.43
C PRO A 222 -8.75 -4.38 -12.99
N PHE A 223 -8.59 -5.40 -12.15
CA PHE A 223 -8.77 -5.32 -10.71
C PHE A 223 -7.58 -5.93 -10.00
N SER A 224 -7.27 -5.47 -8.80
CA SER A 224 -6.21 -6.06 -7.99
C SER A 224 -6.54 -6.08 -6.51
N LEU A 225 -6.10 -7.15 -5.84
CA LEU A 225 -6.20 -7.36 -4.41
C LEU A 225 -4.91 -6.90 -3.74
N GLN A 226 -5.01 -6.05 -2.72
CA GLN A 226 -3.90 -5.69 -1.85
C GLN A 226 -3.92 -6.56 -0.60
N ILE A 227 -2.74 -7.05 -0.20
CA ILE A 227 -2.52 -7.83 1.00
C ILE A 227 -1.40 -7.18 1.79
N MET A 228 -1.61 -6.95 3.08
CA MET A 228 -0.62 -6.39 3.99
C MET A 228 -0.43 -7.32 5.19
N SER A 229 0.78 -7.37 5.73
CA SER A 229 1.08 -8.06 7.00
C SER A 229 1.77 -7.11 7.98
N SER A 230 1.99 -7.58 9.20
CA SER A 230 2.72 -6.81 10.20
C SER A 230 4.11 -6.39 9.72
N ASN A 231 4.62 -5.30 10.28
CA ASN A 231 5.99 -4.84 10.02
C ASN A 231 7.00 -5.98 10.23
N LYS A 232 8.02 -6.03 9.38
CA LYS A 232 9.09 -7.07 9.38
C LYS A 232 8.64 -8.48 9.01
N ASN A 233 7.41 -8.67 8.57
CA ASN A 233 6.87 -9.98 8.20
C ASN A 233 6.85 -10.21 6.67
N ASP A 234 7.75 -9.55 5.96
CA ASP A 234 7.87 -9.54 4.49
C ASP A 234 7.93 -10.93 3.89
N HIS A 235 8.75 -11.81 4.48
CA HIS A 235 8.95 -13.15 3.94
C HIS A 235 7.69 -14.03 4.03
N ASN A 236 6.88 -13.90 5.09
CA ASN A 236 5.61 -14.62 5.18
C ASN A 236 4.59 -14.03 4.20
N LEU A 237 4.54 -12.71 4.05
CA LEU A 237 3.69 -12.07 3.07
C LEU A 237 3.98 -12.56 1.66
N LEU A 238 5.25 -12.62 1.24
CA LEU A 238 5.68 -13.14 -0.06
C LEU A 238 5.22 -14.58 -0.28
N LYS A 239 5.36 -15.41 0.73
CA LYS A 239 4.90 -16.80 0.69
C LYS A 239 3.38 -16.90 0.54
N ILE A 240 2.63 -16.23 1.42
CA ILE A 240 1.17 -16.23 1.43
C ILE A 240 0.65 -15.74 0.08
N SER A 241 1.22 -14.66 -0.44
CA SER A 241 0.80 -14.09 -1.72
C SER A 241 1.05 -15.02 -2.90
N SER A 242 2.16 -15.80 -2.88
CA SER A 242 2.42 -16.82 -3.91
C SER A 242 1.38 -17.94 -3.93
N TYR A 243 0.79 -18.24 -2.79
CA TYR A 243 -0.29 -19.22 -2.71
C TYR A 243 -1.64 -18.61 -3.14
N LEU A 244 -1.92 -17.39 -2.67
CA LEU A 244 -3.16 -16.71 -3.04
C LEU A 244 -3.22 -16.41 -4.54
N GLU A 245 -2.08 -16.09 -5.17
CA GLU A 245 -1.99 -15.95 -6.63
C GLU A 245 -2.52 -17.21 -7.34
N LYS A 246 -2.10 -18.41 -6.91
CA LYS A 246 -2.55 -19.69 -7.50
C LYS A 246 -4.05 -19.97 -7.31
N ILE A 247 -4.62 -19.53 -6.18
CA ILE A 247 -6.06 -19.66 -5.93
C ILE A 247 -6.85 -18.68 -6.80
N LEU A 248 -6.30 -17.50 -7.04
CA LEU A 248 -7.01 -16.39 -7.65
C LEU A 248 -6.91 -16.36 -9.18
N GLN A 249 -5.91 -16.99 -9.74
CA GLN A 249 -5.79 -17.26 -11.17
C GLN A 249 -6.66 -18.45 -11.57
#